data_e141e62819a529cfcb5af90d4b579790
#
_entry.id   e141e62819a529cfcb5af90d4b579790
#
_cell.length_a   1.000
_cell.length_b   1.000
_cell.length_c   1.000
_cell.angle_alpha   90.00
_cell.angle_beta   90.00
_cell.angle_gamma   90.00
#
_symmetry.space_group_name_H-M   'P 1'
#
loop_
_entity.id
_entity.type
_entity.pdbx_description
1 polymer ?
#
loop_
_entity_poly.entity_id
_entity_poly.type
_entity_poly.pdbx_seq_one_letter_code
_entity_poly.pdbx_strand_id
1 'polypeptide(L)'
;MGRLKLQSGIKAIEEEPEEYDATYSNKATLSCMINSEVGAVLAVMRRNRSVRWGGQYMSGDDQLEHSLIQSLKTLRKQIFSWQHPWHTINPAAYLQPFLDVIRSDETGAPITSIALSSVYKILSLDVIDQNSINVEEAMHLVVDAVTSCRFEVTDPASEEVVLMKILQVLLACMKSKASIVLSNQHVCTIVNTCFRIVHQAGNKGELSQRIARHTMHELVRCIFSHLPDVDNSEHALVNGVTAVKQEV
;
A
#
# COMPACT_ATOMS: atom_id res chain seq x y z
N MET A 1 -66.94 35.41 24.94
CA MET A 1 -66.34 35.03 23.66
C MET A 1 -64.82 34.97 23.81
N GLY A 2 -64.26 33.82 24.14
CA GLY A 2 -62.84 33.61 24.37
C GLY A 2 -62.24 32.82 23.20
N ARG A 3 -61.23 33.39 22.54
CA ARG A 3 -60.45 32.74 21.49
C ARG A 3 -59.28 32.00 22.14
N LEU A 4 -59.28 30.67 22.07
CA LEU A 4 -58.17 29.81 22.37
C LEU A 4 -57.13 29.90 21.23
N LYS A 5 -55.88 30.33 21.57
CA LYS A 5 -54.71 30.21 20.70
C LYS A 5 -54.05 28.86 20.97
N LEU A 6 -54.16 27.96 20.00
CA LEU A 6 -53.30 26.77 19.91
C LEU A 6 -51.95 27.20 19.34
N GLN A 7 -50.92 27.13 20.19
CA GLN A 7 -49.51 27.17 19.75
C GLN A 7 -49.09 25.71 19.51
N SER A 8 -48.98 25.35 18.25
CA SER A 8 -48.30 24.12 17.82
C SER A 8 -46.82 24.34 17.81
N GLY A 9 -46.11 23.84 18.83
CA GLY A 9 -44.65 23.74 18.85
C GLY A 9 -44.23 22.54 17.98
N ILE A 10 -43.86 22.82 16.74
CA ILE A 10 -43.10 21.86 15.91
C ILE A 10 -41.64 22.08 16.31
N LYS A 11 -41.09 21.15 17.10
CA LYS A 11 -39.64 21.00 17.23
C LYS A 11 -39.11 20.51 15.91
N ALA A 12 -38.33 21.34 15.22
CA ALA A 12 -37.51 20.90 14.10
C ALA A 12 -36.50 19.88 14.66
N ILE A 13 -36.56 18.68 14.14
CA ILE A 13 -35.51 17.66 14.30
C ILE A 13 -34.41 18.15 13.36
N GLU A 14 -33.32 18.66 13.95
CA GLU A 14 -32.09 18.86 13.19
C GLU A 14 -31.57 17.49 12.78
N GLU A 15 -31.73 17.19 11.51
CA GLU A 15 -31.08 16.05 10.84
C GLU A 15 -29.60 16.41 10.71
N GLU A 16 -28.72 15.61 11.31
CA GLU A 16 -27.30 15.52 10.96
C GLU A 16 -27.13 14.39 9.95
N PRO A 17 -27.15 14.63 8.64
CA PRO A 17 -27.06 13.53 7.67
C PRO A 17 -25.80 13.52 6.79
N GLU A 18 -24.91 14.52 6.79
CA GLU A 18 -23.89 14.59 5.73
C GLU A 18 -22.61 13.78 6.03
N GLU A 19 -22.20 13.62 7.26
CA GLU A 19 -20.94 12.94 7.62
C GLU A 19 -21.09 11.40 7.58
N TYR A 20 -22.27 10.91 7.90
CA TYR A 20 -22.57 9.46 7.88
C TYR A 20 -22.65 8.88 6.45
N ASP A 21 -23.14 9.66 5.50
CA ASP A 21 -23.29 9.21 4.11
C ASP A 21 -21.96 9.21 3.35
N ALA A 22 -21.08 10.18 3.59
CA ALA A 22 -19.75 10.23 2.99
C ALA A 22 -18.83 9.07 3.44
N THR A 23 -18.89 8.68 4.73
CA THR A 23 -18.12 7.56 5.29
C THR A 23 -18.61 6.21 4.76
N TYR A 24 -19.93 6.06 4.58
CA TYR A 24 -20.50 4.82 4.03
C TYR A 24 -20.21 4.68 2.53
N SER A 25 -20.31 5.76 1.78
CA SER A 25 -19.96 5.81 0.35
C SER A 25 -18.47 5.46 0.12
N ASN A 26 -17.56 6.00 0.92
CA ASN A 26 -16.15 5.67 0.88
C ASN A 26 -15.88 4.20 1.18
N LYS A 27 -16.57 3.63 2.16
CA LYS A 27 -16.41 2.23 2.54
C LYS A 27 -16.83 1.27 1.42
N ALA A 28 -17.99 1.49 0.81
CA ALA A 28 -18.46 0.67 -0.29
C ALA A 28 -17.50 0.74 -1.50
N THR A 29 -17.01 1.92 -1.81
CA THR A 29 -16.05 2.16 -2.90
C THR A 29 -14.76 1.38 -2.67
N LEU A 30 -14.20 1.42 -1.46
CA LEU A 30 -12.99 0.68 -1.11
C LEU A 30 -13.18 -0.83 -1.14
N SER A 31 -14.30 -1.33 -0.60
CA SER A 31 -14.63 -2.76 -0.68
C SER A 31 -14.74 -3.22 -2.14
N CYS A 32 -15.38 -2.44 -2.99
CA CYS A 32 -15.49 -2.74 -4.42
C CYS A 32 -14.11 -2.71 -5.11
N MET A 33 -13.26 -1.75 -4.78
CA MET A 33 -11.92 -1.64 -5.34
C MET A 33 -11.07 -2.85 -4.96
N ILE A 34 -10.96 -3.20 -3.66
CA ILE A 34 -10.17 -4.35 -3.23
C ILE A 34 -10.74 -5.65 -3.81
N ASN A 35 -12.08 -5.79 -3.87
CA ASN A 35 -12.70 -6.94 -4.52
C ASN A 35 -12.33 -7.03 -6.02
N SER A 36 -12.25 -5.91 -6.71
CA SER A 36 -11.79 -5.84 -8.10
C SER A 36 -10.33 -6.27 -8.24
N GLU A 37 -9.44 -5.81 -7.36
CA GLU A 37 -8.03 -6.20 -7.36
C GLU A 37 -7.85 -7.69 -7.05
N VAL A 38 -8.56 -8.24 -6.08
CA VAL A 38 -8.62 -9.69 -5.84
C VAL A 38 -9.07 -10.44 -7.09
N GLY A 39 -10.12 -9.94 -7.75
CA GLY A 39 -10.62 -10.51 -9.01
C GLY A 39 -9.56 -10.52 -10.12
N ALA A 40 -8.79 -9.44 -10.24
CA ALA A 40 -7.72 -9.30 -11.24
C ALA A 40 -6.59 -10.33 -11.01
N VAL A 41 -6.11 -10.48 -9.76
CA VAL A 41 -5.09 -11.48 -9.43
C VAL A 41 -5.59 -12.89 -9.69
N LEU A 42 -6.80 -13.24 -9.24
CA LEU A 42 -7.40 -14.55 -9.47
C LEU A 42 -7.60 -14.86 -10.96
N ALA A 43 -7.93 -13.86 -11.78
CA ALA A 43 -8.10 -14.04 -13.23
C ALA A 43 -6.77 -14.39 -13.91
N VAL A 44 -5.67 -13.73 -13.52
CA VAL A 44 -4.33 -14.01 -14.07
C VAL A 44 -3.83 -15.37 -13.59
N MET A 45 -4.02 -15.72 -12.31
CA MET A 45 -3.67 -17.05 -11.78
C MET A 45 -4.38 -18.17 -12.56
N ARG A 46 -5.67 -18.04 -12.82
CA ARG A 46 -6.45 -19.02 -13.61
C ARG A 46 -5.94 -19.15 -15.05
N ARG A 47 -5.64 -18.01 -15.69
CA ARG A 47 -5.12 -17.99 -17.05
C ARG A 47 -3.75 -18.66 -17.13
N ASN A 48 -2.86 -18.37 -16.21
CA ASN A 48 -1.53 -18.95 -16.16
C ASN A 48 -1.57 -20.47 -15.95
N ARG A 49 -2.48 -20.93 -15.09
CA ARG A 49 -2.75 -22.35 -14.88
C ARG A 49 -3.19 -23.04 -16.18
N SER A 50 -4.10 -22.45 -16.94
CA SER A 50 -4.58 -23.02 -18.22
C SER A 50 -3.46 -23.14 -19.26
N VAL A 51 -2.52 -22.20 -19.29
CA VAL A 51 -1.38 -22.20 -20.23
C VAL A 51 -0.31 -23.20 -19.81
N ARG A 52 0.00 -23.30 -18.51
CA ARG A 52 1.09 -24.13 -17.99
C ARG A 52 0.76 -25.62 -18.01
N TRP A 53 -0.51 -26.02 -17.89
CA TRP A 53 -0.93 -27.40 -17.69
C TRP A 53 -1.68 -28.03 -18.86
N GLY A 54 -1.81 -27.35 -20.02
CA GLY A 54 -2.31 -27.96 -21.26
C GLY A 54 -3.57 -28.83 -21.12
N GLY A 55 -4.44 -28.54 -20.14
CA GLY A 55 -5.68 -29.27 -19.92
C GLY A 55 -5.55 -30.63 -19.20
N GLN A 56 -4.36 -31.05 -18.79
CA GLN A 56 -4.20 -32.27 -18.00
C GLN A 56 -4.40 -32.01 -16.51
N TYR A 57 -5.30 -32.75 -15.90
CA TYR A 57 -5.49 -32.80 -14.45
C TYR A 57 -4.27 -33.50 -13.82
N MET A 58 -3.37 -32.76 -13.20
CA MET A 58 -2.26 -33.33 -12.45
C MET A 58 -2.47 -33.12 -10.96
N SER A 59 -2.45 -34.22 -10.26
CA SER A 59 -2.53 -34.39 -8.83
C SER A 59 -1.13 -34.24 -8.25
N GLY A 60 -0.91 -33.28 -7.34
CA GLY A 60 0.26 -33.28 -6.48
C GLY A 60 0.84 -31.91 -6.13
N ASP A 61 0.99 -31.00 -7.07
CA ASP A 61 1.61 -29.65 -6.85
C ASP A 61 0.57 -28.55 -6.54
N ASP A 62 -0.67 -28.99 -6.39
CA ASP A 62 -1.85 -28.11 -6.25
C ASP A 62 -1.96 -27.40 -4.89
N GLN A 63 -1.13 -27.74 -3.88
CA GLN A 63 -1.40 -27.33 -2.51
C GLN A 63 -1.02 -25.87 -2.23
N LEU A 64 0.10 -25.37 -2.74
CA LEU A 64 0.53 -23.99 -2.45
C LEU A 64 -0.25 -22.97 -3.30
N GLU A 65 -0.40 -23.24 -4.60
CA GLU A 65 -1.26 -22.41 -5.46
C GLU A 65 -2.71 -22.45 -4.98
N HIS A 66 -3.16 -23.57 -4.44
CA HIS A 66 -4.46 -23.68 -3.80
C HIS A 66 -4.55 -22.78 -2.56
N SER A 67 -3.51 -22.66 -1.74
CA SER A 67 -3.50 -21.82 -0.54
C SER A 67 -3.58 -20.33 -0.87
N LEU A 68 -2.82 -19.84 -1.85
CA LEU A 68 -2.87 -18.45 -2.32
C LEU A 68 -4.25 -18.09 -2.90
N ILE A 69 -4.80 -18.96 -3.74
CA ILE A 69 -6.14 -18.78 -4.30
C ILE A 69 -7.19 -18.79 -3.20
N GLN A 70 -7.06 -19.66 -2.21
CA GLN A 70 -8.00 -19.76 -1.11
C GLN A 70 -7.93 -18.51 -0.19
N SER A 71 -6.74 -18.00 0.08
CA SER A 71 -6.54 -16.75 0.83
C SER A 71 -7.23 -15.56 0.14
N LEU A 72 -7.01 -15.39 -1.16
CA LEU A 72 -7.68 -14.35 -1.96
C LEU A 72 -9.20 -14.51 -2.00
N LYS A 73 -9.71 -15.75 -2.14
CA LYS A 73 -11.16 -16.01 -2.10
C LYS A 73 -11.77 -15.72 -0.72
N THR A 74 -11.03 -16.00 0.35
CA THR A 74 -11.45 -15.71 1.72
C THR A 74 -11.54 -14.20 1.95
N LEU A 75 -10.52 -13.43 1.53
CA LEU A 75 -10.57 -11.98 1.55
C LEU A 75 -11.80 -11.45 0.80
N ARG A 76 -12.06 -11.96 -0.40
CA ARG A 76 -13.22 -11.56 -1.22
C ARG A 76 -14.55 -11.78 -0.51
N LYS A 77 -14.70 -12.86 0.27
CA LYS A 77 -15.91 -13.13 1.05
C LYS A 77 -16.04 -12.20 2.24
N GLN A 78 -14.92 -11.87 2.90
CA GLN A 78 -14.91 -11.09 4.14
C GLN A 78 -15.06 -9.60 3.91
N ILE A 79 -14.56 -9.06 2.80
CA ILE A 79 -14.45 -7.61 2.59
C ILE A 79 -15.78 -6.86 2.69
N PHE A 80 -16.89 -7.48 2.28
CA PHE A 80 -18.23 -6.90 2.38
C PHE A 80 -18.93 -7.15 3.72
N SER A 81 -18.38 -8.05 4.56
CA SER A 81 -18.89 -8.32 5.89
C SER A 81 -18.34 -7.38 6.97
N TRP A 82 -17.28 -6.63 6.67
CA TRP A 82 -16.71 -5.69 7.62
C TRP A 82 -17.65 -4.49 7.84
N GLN A 83 -18.13 -4.34 9.07
CA GLN A 83 -19.08 -3.28 9.44
C GLN A 83 -18.42 -2.02 9.96
N HIS A 84 -17.14 -2.10 10.36
CA HIS A 84 -16.39 -1.01 10.96
C HIS A 84 -15.77 -0.07 9.91
N PRO A 85 -15.47 1.20 10.28
CA PRO A 85 -14.73 2.12 9.43
C PRO A 85 -13.36 1.55 9.04
N TRP A 86 -12.85 1.93 7.86
CA TRP A 86 -11.62 1.35 7.30
C TRP A 86 -10.38 1.55 8.17
N HIS A 87 -10.24 2.68 8.87
CA HIS A 87 -9.13 2.94 9.78
C HIS A 87 -9.11 2.03 11.00
N THR A 88 -10.24 1.38 11.33
CA THR A 88 -10.34 0.40 12.43
C THR A 88 -10.14 -1.04 11.94
N ILE A 89 -9.98 -1.27 10.65
CA ILE A 89 -9.66 -2.57 10.08
C ILE A 89 -8.14 -2.67 9.97
N ASN A 90 -7.55 -3.73 10.52
CA ASN A 90 -6.11 -3.95 10.39
C ASN A 90 -5.72 -4.07 8.89
N PRO A 91 -4.86 -3.17 8.37
CA PRO A 91 -4.45 -3.21 6.96
C PRO A 91 -3.83 -4.54 6.55
N ALA A 92 -3.17 -5.26 7.45
CA ALA A 92 -2.64 -6.58 7.18
C ALA A 92 -3.75 -7.56 6.75
N ALA A 93 -4.98 -7.42 7.23
CA ALA A 93 -6.08 -8.32 6.88
C ALA A 93 -6.43 -8.30 5.39
N TYR A 94 -6.30 -7.16 4.71
CA TYR A 94 -6.57 -7.06 3.28
C TYR A 94 -5.32 -6.99 2.40
N LEU A 95 -4.15 -6.68 2.97
CA LEU A 95 -2.88 -6.68 2.24
C LEU A 95 -2.26 -8.08 2.15
N GLN A 96 -2.33 -8.87 3.24
CA GLN A 96 -1.62 -10.15 3.37
C GLN A 96 -1.81 -11.09 2.19
N PRO A 97 -3.02 -11.31 1.63
CA PRO A 97 -3.20 -12.19 0.49
C PRO A 97 -2.43 -11.77 -0.77
N PHE A 98 -2.24 -10.46 -0.98
CA PHE A 98 -1.42 -9.94 -2.09
C PHE A 98 0.07 -10.07 -1.78
N LEU A 99 0.46 -9.84 -0.52
CA LEU A 99 1.86 -9.96 -0.08
C LEU A 99 2.34 -11.41 -0.15
N ASP A 100 1.47 -12.38 0.15
CA ASP A 100 1.77 -13.80 0.01
C ASP A 100 2.03 -14.17 -1.46
N VAL A 101 1.27 -13.61 -2.40
CA VAL A 101 1.53 -13.77 -3.84
C VAL A 101 2.88 -13.17 -4.24
N ILE A 102 3.24 -11.99 -3.70
CA ILE A 102 4.50 -11.31 -4.01
C ILE A 102 5.72 -12.07 -3.45
N ARG A 103 5.57 -12.70 -2.28
CA ARG A 103 6.63 -13.48 -1.63
C ARG A 103 6.83 -14.87 -2.23
N SER A 104 5.81 -15.39 -2.92
CA SER A 104 5.87 -16.73 -3.49
C SER A 104 6.86 -16.78 -4.66
N ASP A 105 7.82 -17.66 -4.58
CA ASP A 105 8.78 -17.96 -5.67
C ASP A 105 8.20 -18.84 -6.76
N GLU A 106 7.05 -19.46 -6.52
CA GLU A 106 6.32 -20.29 -7.49
C GLU A 106 5.43 -19.48 -8.43
N THR A 107 5.22 -18.18 -8.16
CA THR A 107 4.42 -17.31 -9.02
C THR A 107 5.27 -16.72 -10.15
N GLY A 108 4.78 -16.85 -11.39
CA GLY A 108 5.43 -16.22 -12.54
C GLY A 108 5.25 -14.69 -12.57
N ALA A 109 6.12 -14.01 -13.29
CA ALA A 109 6.16 -12.55 -13.44
C ALA A 109 4.79 -11.88 -13.70
N PRO A 110 3.86 -12.42 -14.52
CA PRO A 110 2.55 -11.83 -14.73
C PRO A 110 1.70 -11.77 -13.46
N ILE A 111 1.74 -12.82 -12.63
CA ILE A 111 0.95 -12.90 -11.38
C ILE A 111 1.53 -11.92 -10.35
N THR A 112 2.85 -11.96 -10.16
CA THR A 112 3.57 -11.05 -9.25
C THR A 112 3.38 -9.59 -9.65
N SER A 113 3.43 -9.26 -10.94
CA SER A 113 3.21 -7.91 -11.47
C SER A 113 1.82 -7.37 -11.14
N ILE A 114 0.77 -8.20 -11.26
CA ILE A 114 -0.60 -7.81 -10.91
C ILE A 114 -0.74 -7.61 -9.39
N ALA A 115 -0.18 -8.49 -8.57
CA ALA A 115 -0.22 -8.36 -7.12
C ALA A 115 0.49 -7.06 -6.64
N LEU A 116 1.66 -6.76 -7.20
CA LEU A 116 2.37 -5.48 -6.95
C LEU A 116 1.52 -4.27 -7.37
N SER A 117 0.84 -4.36 -8.52
CA SER A 117 -0.06 -3.27 -8.98
C SER A 117 -1.24 -3.08 -8.05
N SER A 118 -1.79 -4.16 -7.48
CA SER A 118 -2.88 -4.09 -6.51
C SER A 118 -2.43 -3.43 -5.19
N VAL A 119 -1.26 -3.82 -4.67
CA VAL A 119 -0.67 -3.17 -3.48
C VAL A 119 -0.39 -1.69 -3.74
N TYR A 120 0.17 -1.34 -4.89
CA TYR A 120 0.39 0.06 -5.30
C TYR A 120 -0.90 0.87 -5.26
N LYS A 121 -1.99 0.36 -5.82
CA LYS A 121 -3.30 1.04 -5.82
C LYS A 121 -3.84 1.24 -4.41
N ILE A 122 -3.75 0.21 -3.55
CA ILE A 122 -4.20 0.30 -2.15
C ILE A 122 -3.44 1.40 -1.41
N LEU A 123 -2.11 1.45 -1.54
CA LEU A 123 -1.28 2.49 -0.93
C LEU A 123 -1.57 3.89 -1.48
N SER A 124 -1.89 4.00 -2.78
CA SER A 124 -2.13 5.29 -3.46
C SER A 124 -3.49 5.91 -3.15
N LEU A 125 -4.40 5.18 -2.49
CA LEU A 125 -5.73 5.68 -2.12
C LEU A 125 -5.78 6.37 -0.77
N ASP A 126 -4.64 6.50 -0.09
CA ASP A 126 -4.54 7.10 1.26
C ASP A 126 -5.50 6.47 2.29
N VAL A 127 -5.87 5.20 2.08
CA VAL A 127 -6.72 4.42 2.99
C VAL A 127 -5.98 4.06 4.26
N ILE A 128 -4.66 3.89 4.13
CA ILE A 128 -3.75 3.56 5.22
C ILE A 128 -3.06 4.85 5.62
N ASP A 129 -3.32 5.29 6.83
CA ASP A 129 -2.71 6.47 7.43
C ASP A 129 -2.09 6.14 8.79
N GLN A 130 -1.47 7.13 9.42
CA GLN A 130 -0.83 6.97 10.73
C GLN A 130 -1.78 6.56 11.87
N ASN A 131 -3.10 6.74 11.70
CA ASN A 131 -4.12 6.42 12.70
C ASN A 131 -4.72 5.02 12.48
N SER A 132 -4.37 4.35 11.39
CA SER A 132 -4.84 3.00 11.10
C SER A 132 -4.32 2.00 12.13
N ILE A 133 -5.15 1.05 12.53
CA ILE A 133 -4.76 0.01 13.50
C ILE A 133 -3.59 -0.81 12.95
N ASN A 134 -2.56 -1.04 13.78
CA ASN A 134 -1.36 -1.82 13.43
C ASN A 134 -0.71 -1.38 12.11
N VAL A 135 -0.77 -0.09 11.80
CA VAL A 135 -0.22 0.47 10.56
C VAL A 135 1.27 0.22 10.42
N GLU A 136 2.03 0.30 11.52
CA GLU A 136 3.46 0.04 11.53
C GLU A 136 3.77 -1.38 11.04
N GLU A 137 3.13 -2.39 11.63
CA GLU A 137 3.28 -3.79 11.23
C GLU A 137 2.89 -3.98 9.75
N ALA A 138 1.76 -3.41 9.32
CA ALA A 138 1.29 -3.53 7.95
C ALA A 138 2.28 -2.92 6.95
N MET A 139 2.83 -1.74 7.23
CA MET A 139 3.81 -1.08 6.37
C MET A 139 5.14 -1.85 6.33
N HIS A 140 5.59 -2.41 7.46
CA HIS A 140 6.75 -3.28 7.51
C HIS A 140 6.55 -4.55 6.67
N LEU A 141 5.39 -5.19 6.77
CA LEU A 141 5.04 -6.36 5.96
C LEU A 141 5.07 -6.06 4.45
N VAL A 142 4.60 -4.87 4.04
CA VAL A 142 4.66 -4.44 2.63
C VAL A 142 6.10 -4.27 2.19
N VAL A 143 6.91 -3.53 2.94
CA VAL A 143 8.32 -3.29 2.59
C VAL A 143 9.08 -4.60 2.50
N ASP A 144 8.94 -5.48 3.49
CA ASP A 144 9.61 -6.79 3.51
C ASP A 144 9.20 -7.67 2.33
N ALA A 145 7.90 -7.74 2.03
CA ALA A 145 7.41 -8.53 0.90
C ALA A 145 7.96 -8.02 -0.44
N VAL A 146 7.95 -6.71 -0.64
CA VAL A 146 8.35 -6.09 -1.91
C VAL A 146 9.86 -6.12 -2.11
N THR A 147 10.65 -5.91 -1.05
CA THR A 147 12.12 -5.93 -1.13
C THR A 147 12.70 -7.34 -1.22
N SER A 148 11.99 -8.34 -0.68
CA SER A 148 12.32 -9.78 -0.79
C SER A 148 11.60 -10.47 -1.96
N CYS A 149 10.90 -9.72 -2.82
CA CYS A 149 10.13 -10.26 -3.92
C CYS A 149 10.99 -11.17 -4.82
N ARG A 150 10.50 -12.38 -5.05
CA ARG A 150 11.05 -13.35 -5.98
C ARG A 150 9.97 -13.74 -6.97
N PHE A 151 10.36 -14.07 -8.18
CA PHE A 151 9.44 -14.53 -9.22
C PHE A 151 10.20 -15.32 -10.27
N GLU A 152 9.50 -16.23 -10.93
CA GLU A 152 10.05 -16.96 -12.04
C GLU A 152 10.21 -16.03 -13.25
N VAL A 153 11.45 -15.89 -13.73
CA VAL A 153 11.76 -15.09 -14.92
C VAL A 153 11.53 -15.95 -16.15
N THR A 154 10.48 -15.67 -16.89
CA THR A 154 10.17 -16.37 -18.15
C THR A 154 10.77 -15.69 -19.36
N ASP A 155 10.89 -14.37 -19.32
CA ASP A 155 11.47 -13.53 -20.38
C ASP A 155 11.96 -12.19 -19.82
N PRO A 156 12.93 -11.53 -20.47
CA PRO A 156 13.51 -10.27 -20.00
C PRO A 156 12.51 -9.10 -19.90
N ALA A 157 11.50 -9.09 -20.77
CA ALA A 157 10.49 -8.00 -20.75
C ALA A 157 9.58 -8.13 -19.53
N SER A 158 9.16 -9.33 -19.19
CA SER A 158 8.38 -9.60 -17.98
C SER A 158 9.16 -9.28 -16.69
N GLU A 159 10.45 -9.59 -16.66
CA GLU A 159 11.35 -9.20 -15.56
C GLU A 159 11.36 -7.68 -15.39
N GLU A 160 11.57 -6.94 -16.47
CA GLU A 160 11.61 -5.47 -16.46
C GLU A 160 10.33 -4.87 -15.89
N VAL A 161 9.16 -5.38 -16.28
CA VAL A 161 7.87 -4.93 -15.77
C VAL A 161 7.77 -5.14 -14.26
N VAL A 162 8.17 -6.30 -13.73
CA VAL A 162 8.12 -6.56 -12.28
C VAL A 162 9.06 -5.62 -11.54
N LEU A 163 10.29 -5.43 -12.02
CA LEU A 163 11.25 -4.50 -11.39
C LEU A 163 10.71 -3.06 -11.33
N MET A 164 10.06 -2.59 -12.41
CA MET A 164 9.44 -1.27 -12.42
C MET A 164 8.26 -1.18 -11.44
N LYS A 165 7.48 -2.26 -11.28
CA LYS A 165 6.39 -2.33 -10.29
C LYS A 165 6.92 -2.31 -8.86
N ILE A 166 8.02 -3.00 -8.57
CA ILE A 166 8.69 -2.94 -7.27
C ILE A 166 9.07 -1.48 -6.95
N LEU A 167 9.72 -0.78 -7.87
CA LEU A 167 10.08 0.64 -7.69
C LEU A 167 8.85 1.51 -7.41
N GLN A 168 7.74 1.29 -8.14
CA GLN A 168 6.50 2.05 -7.94
C GLN A 168 5.91 1.83 -6.54
N VAL A 169 5.88 0.58 -6.05
CA VAL A 169 5.34 0.25 -4.71
C VAL A 169 6.24 0.85 -3.63
N LEU A 170 7.56 0.72 -3.73
CA LEU A 170 8.49 1.27 -2.75
C LEU A 170 8.40 2.80 -2.67
N LEU A 171 8.26 3.47 -3.81
CA LEU A 171 8.04 4.91 -3.83
C LEU A 171 6.67 5.28 -3.23
N ALA A 172 5.63 4.49 -3.48
CA ALA A 172 4.31 4.69 -2.86
C ALA A 172 4.37 4.54 -1.33
N CYS A 173 5.13 3.58 -0.80
CA CYS A 173 5.35 3.46 0.65
C CYS A 173 5.92 4.76 1.24
N MET A 174 6.91 5.37 0.57
CA MET A 174 7.55 6.61 1.02
C MET A 174 6.67 7.85 0.85
N LYS A 175 5.73 7.84 -0.09
CA LYS A 175 4.80 8.95 -0.36
C LYS A 175 3.47 8.85 0.41
N SER A 176 3.16 7.68 0.96
CA SER A 176 1.89 7.46 1.68
C SER A 176 1.85 8.24 2.99
N LYS A 177 0.64 8.52 3.49
CA LYS A 177 0.42 9.13 4.81
C LYS A 177 0.96 8.27 5.96
N ALA A 178 1.13 6.97 5.71
CA ALA A 178 1.68 6.02 6.65
C ALA A 178 3.23 5.95 6.61
N SER A 179 3.91 6.72 5.77
CA SER A 179 5.39 6.68 5.67
C SER A 179 6.09 7.03 6.98
N ILE A 180 5.46 7.83 7.82
CA ILE A 180 6.01 8.27 9.13
C ILE A 180 6.25 7.12 10.11
N VAL A 181 5.55 5.99 9.95
CA VAL A 181 5.75 4.80 10.82
C VAL A 181 6.89 3.90 10.35
N LEU A 182 7.49 4.17 9.19
CA LEU A 182 8.62 3.40 8.70
C LEU A 182 9.87 3.67 9.52
N SER A 183 10.48 2.61 10.05
CA SER A 183 11.75 2.73 10.75
C SER A 183 12.89 3.10 9.79
N ASN A 184 13.96 3.70 10.33
CA ASN A 184 15.16 4.03 9.54
C ASN A 184 15.71 2.82 8.78
N GLN A 185 15.63 1.63 9.37
CA GLN A 185 16.07 0.39 8.74
C GLN A 185 15.22 0.06 7.49
N HIS A 186 13.90 0.23 7.56
CA HIS A 186 13.02 0.01 6.40
C HIS A 186 13.29 1.04 5.31
N VAL A 187 13.49 2.31 5.67
CA VAL A 187 13.88 3.36 4.71
C VAL A 187 15.19 3.00 4.02
N CYS A 188 16.24 2.60 4.77
CA CYS A 188 17.49 2.14 4.20
C CYS A 188 17.32 0.93 3.27
N THR A 189 16.46 -0.03 3.64
CA THR A 189 16.17 -1.21 2.82
C THR A 189 15.49 -0.82 1.51
N ILE A 190 14.54 0.12 1.55
CA ILE A 190 13.88 0.69 0.37
C ILE A 190 14.92 1.34 -0.55
N VAL A 191 15.76 2.24 -0.01
CA VAL A 191 16.79 2.96 -0.78
C VAL A 191 17.75 1.98 -1.44
N ASN A 192 18.28 1.01 -0.69
CA ASN A 192 19.22 0.01 -1.20
C ASN A 192 18.57 -0.84 -2.32
N THR A 193 17.32 -1.24 -2.16
CA THR A 193 16.60 -2.02 -3.16
C THR A 193 16.36 -1.20 -4.41
N CYS A 194 15.91 0.06 -4.28
CA CYS A 194 15.73 0.97 -5.42
C CYS A 194 17.06 1.22 -6.14
N PHE A 195 18.14 1.47 -5.41
CA PHE A 195 19.46 1.68 -5.99
C PHE A 195 19.95 0.46 -6.79
N ARG A 196 19.78 -0.75 -6.23
CA ARG A 196 20.11 -1.99 -6.94
C ARG A 196 19.34 -2.15 -8.24
N ILE A 197 18.02 -1.88 -8.23
CA ILE A 197 17.17 -1.99 -9.43
C ILE A 197 17.57 -0.93 -10.46
N VAL A 198 17.83 0.30 -10.03
CA VAL A 198 18.28 1.39 -10.92
C VAL A 198 19.60 1.03 -11.59
N HIS A 199 20.54 0.43 -10.85
CA HIS A 199 21.82 -0.02 -11.40
C HIS A 199 21.61 -1.15 -12.44
N GLN A 200 20.74 -2.12 -12.14
CA GLN A 200 20.37 -3.18 -13.09
C GLN A 200 19.69 -2.62 -14.35
N ALA A 201 18.86 -1.58 -14.21
CA ALA A 201 18.17 -0.93 -15.33
C ALA A 201 19.13 -0.25 -16.33
N GLY A 202 20.38 0.03 -15.94
CA GLY A 202 21.40 0.61 -16.81
C GLY A 202 21.65 -0.21 -18.09
N ASN A 203 21.40 -1.52 -18.05
CA ASN A 203 21.56 -2.45 -19.18
C ASN A 203 20.22 -2.82 -19.86
N LYS A 204 19.11 -2.17 -19.48
CA LYS A 204 17.75 -2.44 -19.97
C LYS A 204 17.29 -1.36 -20.96
N GLY A 205 16.06 -1.45 -21.43
CA GLY A 205 15.49 -0.48 -22.38
C GLY A 205 15.44 0.95 -21.85
N GLU A 206 15.45 1.94 -22.74
CA GLU A 206 15.47 3.38 -22.40
C GLU A 206 14.31 3.79 -21.49
N LEU A 207 13.13 3.20 -21.67
CA LEU A 207 11.95 3.49 -20.84
C LEU A 207 12.20 3.07 -19.39
N SER A 208 12.73 1.89 -19.15
CA SER A 208 13.04 1.37 -17.83
C SER A 208 14.11 2.20 -17.13
N GLN A 209 15.13 2.62 -17.85
CA GLN A 209 16.16 3.55 -17.34
C GLN A 209 15.56 4.89 -16.93
N ARG A 210 14.61 5.43 -17.70
CA ARG A 210 13.95 6.70 -17.40
C ARG A 210 13.07 6.58 -16.17
N ILE A 211 12.27 5.53 -16.08
CA ILE A 211 11.41 5.25 -14.90
C ILE A 211 12.27 5.08 -13.66
N ALA A 212 13.32 4.28 -13.74
CA ALA A 212 14.22 4.00 -12.63
C ALA A 212 14.89 5.27 -12.11
N ARG A 213 15.43 6.12 -12.99
CA ARG A 213 16.03 7.41 -12.62
C ARG A 213 15.02 8.37 -12.00
N HIS A 214 13.82 8.45 -12.58
CA HIS A 214 12.75 9.29 -12.03
C HIS A 214 12.34 8.83 -10.63
N THR A 215 12.15 7.53 -10.44
CA THR A 215 11.80 6.96 -9.12
C THR A 215 12.87 7.26 -8.09
N MET A 216 14.15 7.11 -8.44
CA MET A 216 15.25 7.42 -7.51
C MET A 216 15.29 8.89 -7.13
N HIS A 217 15.07 9.78 -8.08
CA HIS A 217 15.01 11.22 -7.84
C HIS A 217 13.86 11.58 -6.88
N GLU A 218 12.68 11.02 -7.12
CA GLU A 218 11.51 11.24 -6.26
C GLU A 218 11.71 10.64 -4.86
N LEU A 219 12.36 9.48 -4.76
CA LEU A 219 12.69 8.86 -3.47
C LEU A 219 13.61 9.76 -2.64
N VAL A 220 14.66 10.31 -3.26
CA VAL A 220 15.57 11.25 -2.59
C VAL A 220 14.80 12.48 -2.11
N ARG A 221 13.93 13.06 -2.94
CA ARG A 221 13.08 14.20 -2.54
C ARG A 221 12.20 13.86 -1.34
N CYS A 222 11.55 12.69 -1.34
CA CYS A 222 10.75 12.24 -0.20
C CYS A 222 11.57 12.15 1.09
N ILE A 223 12.77 11.59 1.04
CA ILE A 223 13.64 11.47 2.21
C ILE A 223 13.99 12.85 2.76
N PHE A 224 14.43 13.78 1.90
CA PHE A 224 14.80 15.12 2.33
C PHE A 224 13.60 15.95 2.82
N SER A 225 12.39 15.71 2.30
CA SER A 225 11.20 16.40 2.79
C SER A 225 10.76 15.94 4.19
N HIS A 226 11.23 14.80 4.66
CA HIS A 226 10.96 14.30 6.01
C HIS A 226 12.08 14.62 7.03
N LEU A 227 13.20 15.19 6.56
CA LEU A 227 14.22 15.65 7.49
C LEU A 227 13.72 16.94 8.17
N PRO A 228 13.76 17.02 9.53
CA PRO A 228 13.49 18.28 10.20
C PRO A 228 14.50 19.32 9.73
N ASP A 229 14.04 20.57 9.56
CA ASP A 229 14.93 21.69 9.27
C ASP A 229 16.00 21.78 10.33
N VAL A 230 17.22 21.38 10.01
CA VAL A 230 18.38 21.34 10.92
C VAL A 230 18.78 22.76 11.33
N ASP A 231 18.40 23.77 10.54
CA ASP A 231 18.77 25.17 10.80
C ASP A 231 18.14 25.78 12.06
N ASN A 232 17.03 25.23 12.59
CA ASN A 232 16.39 25.78 13.79
C ASN A 232 17.00 25.26 15.11
N SER A 233 17.79 24.20 15.09
CA SER A 233 18.38 23.64 16.30
C SER A 233 19.72 24.28 16.69
N GLU A 234 20.48 24.79 15.71
CA GLU A 234 21.76 25.48 16.00
C GLU A 234 21.55 26.87 16.60
N HIS A 235 20.52 27.62 16.19
CA HIS A 235 20.19 28.92 16.80
C HIS A 235 19.67 28.82 18.24
N ALA A 236 19.05 27.72 18.62
CA ALA A 236 18.60 27.50 20.01
C ALA A 236 19.77 27.19 20.94
N LEU A 237 20.81 26.51 20.45
CA LEU A 237 22.00 26.17 21.25
C LEU A 237 22.94 27.40 21.42
N VAL A 238 23.04 28.26 20.42
CA VAL A 238 23.88 29.49 20.51
C VAL A 238 23.27 30.51 21.45
N ASN A 239 21.94 30.65 21.48
CA ASN A 239 21.25 31.56 22.39
C ASN A 239 21.21 31.06 23.85
N GLY A 240 21.33 29.77 24.10
CA GLY A 240 21.43 29.19 25.45
C GLY A 240 22.81 29.38 26.10
N VAL A 241 23.86 29.48 25.31
CA VAL A 241 25.24 29.64 25.82
C VAL A 241 25.56 31.09 26.15
N THR A 242 24.90 32.05 25.53
CA THR A 242 25.11 33.48 25.80
C THR A 242 24.39 33.97 27.06
N ALA A 243 23.33 33.30 27.52
CA ALA A 243 22.56 33.68 28.70
C ALA A 243 23.23 33.31 30.04
N VAL A 244 24.21 32.40 30.03
CA VAL A 244 24.90 31.93 31.26
C VAL A 244 26.17 32.76 31.60
N LYS A 245 26.59 33.72 30.79
CA LYS A 245 27.77 34.57 31.02
C LYS A 245 27.52 35.95 31.57
N GLN A 246 26.32 36.27 32.04
CA GLN A 246 26.00 37.58 32.59
C GLN A 246 25.63 37.56 34.08
N GLU A 247 25.79 36.49 34.81
CA GLU A 247 25.66 36.47 36.27
C GLU A 247 26.94 35.92 36.91
N VAL A 248 27.99 36.72 36.97
CA VAL A 248 29.05 36.68 37.94
C VAL A 248 29.58 38.11 38.16
#